data_e7d9b1171fce96637e1024d0cdc1db32
#
_entry.id   e7d9b1171fce96637e1024d0cdc1db32
#
_cell.length_a   1.000
_cell.length_b   1.000
_cell.length_c   1.000
_cell.angle_alpha   90.00
_cell.angle_beta   90.00
_cell.angle_gamma   90.00
#
_symmetry.space_group_name_H-M   'P 1'
#
loop_
_entity.id
_entity.type
_entity.pdbx_description
1 polymer ?
#
loop_
_entity_poly.entity_id
_entity_poly.type
_entity_poly.pdbx_seq_one_letter_code
_entity_poly.pdbx_strand_id
1 'polypeptide(L)'
;MSREFSPKDEENQINIKMPDNVSLAELSEYISELDCIFNKMQAMRKINENNDFTLKRVDSGSVWLIIAVSVAAAVATIGKIVTLSIYVKKQRIENDIMLQKLRALKSGADVIENIARELSEKLKEDCTQKARNISDEDGLSLNHEEVSSLVIGTEKLANLLFKGVEIYASLEASKITTDAFPKQEASPLLKAAKLLLPPVGDSE
;
A
#
# COMPACT_ATOMS: atom_id res chain seq x y z
N MET A 1 -3.08 -21.00 27.94
CA MET A 1 -4.43 -21.00 27.35
C MET A 1 -4.28 -20.63 25.89
N SER A 2 -4.26 -21.63 25.00
CA SER A 2 -4.25 -21.41 23.56
C SER A 2 -5.65 -20.93 23.15
N ARG A 3 -5.78 -19.69 22.67
CA ARG A 3 -7.00 -19.25 22.02
C ARG A 3 -7.14 -20.04 20.73
N GLU A 4 -8.17 -20.86 20.62
CA GLU A 4 -8.56 -21.46 19.33
C GLU A 4 -8.87 -20.31 18.36
N PHE A 5 -8.18 -20.29 17.24
CA PHE A 5 -8.43 -19.36 16.15
C PHE A 5 -9.81 -19.65 15.56
N SER A 6 -10.68 -18.65 15.57
CA SER A 6 -11.94 -18.69 14.85
C SER A 6 -11.68 -18.39 13.35
N PRO A 7 -12.34 -19.07 12.40
CA PRO A 7 -12.25 -18.74 10.96
C PRO A 7 -12.57 -17.26 10.66
N LYS A 8 -13.40 -16.60 11.47
CA LYS A 8 -13.69 -15.16 11.36
C LYS A 8 -12.48 -14.26 11.61
N ASP A 9 -11.46 -14.76 12.34
CA ASP A 9 -10.25 -13.97 12.61
C ASP A 9 -9.30 -13.90 11.38
N GLU A 10 -9.46 -14.80 10.40
CA GLU A 10 -8.63 -14.85 9.20
C GLU A 10 -9.13 -13.88 8.12
N GLU A 11 -10.43 -13.52 8.11
CA GLU A 11 -10.99 -12.52 7.20
C GLU A 11 -10.49 -11.10 7.50
N ASN A 12 -10.13 -10.83 8.77
CA ASN A 12 -9.73 -9.52 9.27
C ASN A 12 -8.20 -9.40 9.35
N GLN A 13 -7.50 -9.79 8.30
CA GLN A 13 -6.03 -9.74 8.24
C GLN A 13 -5.55 -9.07 6.97
N ILE A 14 -4.39 -8.44 7.08
CA ILE A 14 -3.58 -8.01 5.95
C ILE A 14 -2.27 -8.78 5.93
N ASN A 15 -1.85 -9.15 4.75
CA ASN A 15 -0.60 -9.86 4.51
C ASN A 15 0.41 -8.91 3.89
N ILE A 16 1.56 -8.74 4.53
CA ILE A 16 2.64 -7.88 4.07
C ILE A 16 3.83 -8.75 3.70
N LYS A 17 4.20 -8.73 2.43
CA LYS A 17 5.40 -9.38 1.93
C LYS A 17 6.56 -8.39 1.94
N MET A 18 7.64 -8.78 2.57
CA MET A 18 8.89 -8.02 2.54
C MET A 18 9.66 -8.28 1.25
N PRO A 19 10.54 -7.36 0.82
CA PRO A 19 11.44 -7.62 -0.30
C PRO A 19 12.29 -8.86 -0.08
N ASP A 20 12.71 -9.52 -1.16
CA ASP A 20 13.61 -10.64 -1.06
C ASP A 20 15.01 -10.17 -0.60
N ASN A 21 15.70 -11.02 0.16
CA ASN A 21 17.07 -10.77 0.66
C ASN A 21 17.23 -9.56 1.59
N VAL A 22 16.23 -9.29 2.41
CA VAL A 22 16.26 -8.21 3.43
C VAL A 22 17.19 -8.60 4.58
N SER A 23 18.09 -7.71 4.94
CA SER A 23 18.91 -7.84 6.16
C SER A 23 18.07 -7.64 7.43
N LEU A 24 18.56 -8.14 8.59
CA LEU A 24 17.86 -7.93 9.87
C LEU A 24 17.71 -6.44 10.23
N ALA A 25 18.68 -5.60 9.85
CA ALA A 25 18.61 -4.16 10.07
C ALA A 25 17.51 -3.51 9.24
N GLU A 26 17.43 -3.83 7.93
CA GLU A 26 16.38 -3.34 7.04
C GLU A 26 15.00 -3.86 7.46
N LEU A 27 14.89 -5.13 7.86
CA LEU A 27 13.63 -5.69 8.37
C LEU A 27 13.15 -4.92 9.61
N SER A 28 14.06 -4.60 10.54
CA SER A 28 13.74 -3.79 11.72
C SER A 28 13.25 -2.39 11.34
N GLU A 29 13.86 -1.75 10.33
CA GLU A 29 13.45 -0.46 9.79
C GLU A 29 12.04 -0.55 9.20
N TYR A 30 11.77 -1.55 8.34
CA TYR A 30 10.44 -1.76 7.74
C TYR A 30 9.35 -1.99 8.79
N ILE A 31 9.63 -2.81 9.80
CA ILE A 31 8.68 -3.05 10.90
C ILE A 31 8.41 -1.76 11.67
N SER A 32 9.45 -0.96 11.95
CA SER A 32 9.30 0.33 12.62
C SER A 32 8.51 1.34 11.79
N GLU A 33 8.72 1.39 10.47
CA GLU A 33 7.94 2.24 9.55
C GLU A 33 6.48 1.80 9.49
N LEU A 34 6.22 0.48 9.42
CA LEU A 34 4.86 -0.07 9.44
C LEU A 34 4.15 0.22 10.77
N ASP A 35 4.83 0.05 11.90
CA ASP A 35 4.29 0.42 13.21
C ASP A 35 3.95 1.91 13.28
N CYS A 36 4.82 2.77 12.75
CA CYS A 36 4.55 4.20 12.66
C CYS A 36 3.28 4.49 11.83
N ILE A 37 3.12 3.84 10.68
CA ILE A 37 1.95 4.04 9.80
C ILE A 37 0.68 3.51 10.46
N PHE A 38 0.69 2.27 10.91
CA PHE A 38 -0.54 1.60 11.37
C PHE A 38 -0.92 2.01 12.80
N ASN A 39 0.02 2.07 13.74
CA ASN A 39 -0.30 2.25 15.16
C ASN A 39 -0.13 3.69 15.67
N LYS A 40 0.68 4.54 15.02
CA LYS A 40 0.94 5.90 15.51
C LYS A 40 0.17 6.98 14.76
N MET A 41 -0.30 6.70 13.53
CA MET A 41 -1.09 7.68 12.78
C MET A 41 -2.55 7.67 13.20
N GLN A 42 -3.07 8.86 13.55
CA GLN A 42 -4.44 9.03 14.05
C GLN A 42 -5.48 8.47 13.08
N ALA A 43 -5.34 8.74 11.78
CA ALA A 43 -6.27 8.25 10.78
C ALA A 43 -6.33 6.72 10.75
N MET A 44 -5.17 6.04 10.78
CA MET A 44 -5.10 4.59 10.75
C MET A 44 -5.69 3.97 12.03
N ARG A 45 -5.42 4.56 13.17
CA ARG A 45 -6.04 4.13 14.44
C ARG A 45 -7.55 4.30 14.41
N LYS A 46 -8.06 5.41 13.88
CA LYS A 46 -9.50 5.64 13.74
C LYS A 46 -10.13 4.63 12.79
N ILE A 47 -9.49 4.32 11.66
CA ILE A 47 -9.91 3.27 10.72
C ILE A 47 -10.03 1.91 11.44
N ASN A 48 -9.11 1.59 12.32
CA ASN A 48 -9.11 0.36 13.12
C ASN A 48 -9.88 0.50 14.46
N GLU A 49 -10.85 1.42 14.54
CA GLU A 49 -11.68 1.67 15.73
C GLU A 49 -10.85 1.92 17.00
N ASN A 50 -9.73 2.63 16.85
CA ASN A 50 -8.74 2.92 17.90
C ASN A 50 -8.09 1.68 18.55
N ASN A 51 -8.21 0.52 17.95
CA ASN A 51 -7.46 -0.67 18.34
C ASN A 51 -6.07 -0.68 17.70
N ASP A 52 -5.13 -1.40 18.32
CA ASP A 52 -3.80 -1.59 17.76
C ASP A 52 -3.81 -2.67 16.65
N PHE A 53 -3.04 -2.43 15.62
CA PHE A 53 -2.71 -3.44 14.63
C PHE A 53 -1.70 -4.42 15.24
N THR A 54 -2.04 -5.69 15.26
CA THR A 54 -1.24 -6.70 15.95
C THR A 54 -0.60 -7.67 14.97
N LEU A 55 0.73 -7.84 15.07
CA LEU A 55 1.43 -8.88 14.34
C LEU A 55 1.01 -10.26 14.86
N LYS A 56 0.42 -11.08 13.99
CA LYS A 56 -0.03 -12.44 14.34
C LYS A 56 1.01 -13.49 14.05
N ARG A 57 1.66 -13.38 12.89
CA ARG A 57 2.59 -14.42 12.44
C ARG A 57 3.65 -13.85 11.50
N VAL A 58 4.80 -14.49 11.48
CA VAL A 58 5.86 -14.29 10.50
C VAL A 58 6.14 -15.64 9.85
N ASP A 59 6.03 -15.73 8.53
CA ASP A 59 6.31 -16.96 7.79
C ASP A 59 7.72 -16.95 7.21
N SER A 60 8.34 -18.13 7.21
CA SER A 60 9.70 -18.36 6.69
C SER A 60 9.67 -18.72 5.20
N GLY A 61 10.68 -18.27 4.45
CA GLY A 61 10.84 -18.51 3.01
C GLY A 61 10.93 -17.20 2.25
N SER A 62 9.84 -16.49 2.06
CA SER A 62 9.78 -15.03 1.91
C SER A 62 9.29 -14.48 3.24
N VAL A 63 9.79 -13.34 3.70
CA VAL A 63 9.33 -12.77 4.97
C VAL A 63 7.93 -12.19 4.79
N TRP A 64 6.94 -12.88 5.34
CA TRP A 64 5.56 -12.42 5.38
C TRP A 64 5.17 -12.03 6.79
N LEU A 65 4.58 -10.85 6.94
CA LEU A 65 3.98 -10.39 8.19
C LEU A 65 2.46 -10.47 8.03
N ILE A 66 1.82 -11.19 8.95
CA ILE A 66 0.35 -11.27 9.02
C ILE A 66 -0.11 -10.36 10.14
N ILE A 67 -0.86 -9.32 9.80
CA ILE A 67 -1.33 -8.29 10.72
C ILE A 67 -2.84 -8.42 10.89
N ALA A 68 -3.29 -8.54 12.14
CA ALA A 68 -4.70 -8.52 12.46
C ALA A 68 -5.25 -7.09 12.48
N VAL A 69 -6.45 -6.96 11.97
CA VAL A 69 -7.27 -5.76 11.93
C VAL A 69 -8.55 -6.02 12.72
N SER A 70 -9.06 -5.03 13.44
CA SER A 70 -10.18 -5.23 14.35
C SER A 70 -11.49 -5.57 13.64
N VAL A 71 -11.72 -4.98 12.47
CA VAL A 71 -12.97 -5.10 11.71
C VAL A 71 -12.72 -5.27 10.22
N ALA A 72 -13.56 -6.04 9.54
CA ALA A 72 -13.46 -6.29 8.09
C ALA A 72 -13.53 -5.00 7.25
N ALA A 73 -14.36 -4.03 7.66
CA ALA A 73 -14.46 -2.74 6.99
C ALA A 73 -13.11 -1.99 6.97
N ALA A 74 -12.35 -2.04 8.07
CA ALA A 74 -11.03 -1.45 8.14
C ALA A 74 -10.04 -2.09 7.14
N VAL A 75 -10.14 -3.40 6.91
CA VAL A 75 -9.31 -4.10 5.91
C VAL A 75 -9.59 -3.56 4.50
N ALA A 76 -10.87 -3.36 4.15
CA ALA A 76 -11.24 -2.77 2.85
C ALA A 76 -10.72 -1.34 2.70
N THR A 77 -10.87 -0.51 3.73
CA THR A 77 -10.32 0.86 3.75
C THR A 77 -8.80 0.86 3.58
N ILE A 78 -8.09 -0.03 4.28
CA ILE A 78 -6.63 -0.20 4.11
C ILE A 78 -6.30 -0.57 2.67
N GLY A 79 -7.07 -1.45 2.03
CA GLY A 79 -6.91 -1.79 0.62
C GLY A 79 -7.00 -0.56 -0.31
N LYS A 80 -7.96 0.34 -0.07
CA LYS A 80 -8.09 1.61 -0.80
C LYS A 80 -6.87 2.51 -0.56
N ILE A 81 -6.34 2.57 0.68
CA ILE A 81 -5.14 3.34 1.02
C ILE A 81 -3.90 2.76 0.34
N VAL A 82 -3.76 1.44 0.29
CA VAL A 82 -2.68 0.77 -0.45
C VAL A 82 -2.78 1.12 -1.94
N THR A 83 -3.97 1.09 -2.52
CA THR A 83 -4.22 1.49 -3.91
C THR A 83 -3.85 2.95 -4.16
N LEU A 84 -4.21 3.86 -3.24
CA LEU A 84 -3.80 5.26 -3.30
C LEU A 84 -2.28 5.42 -3.18
N SER A 85 -1.62 4.62 -2.33
CA SER A 85 -0.16 4.64 -2.19
C SER A 85 0.56 4.16 -3.46
N ILE A 86 0.01 3.19 -4.18
CA ILE A 86 0.51 2.77 -5.49
C ILE A 86 0.33 3.89 -6.52
N TYR A 87 -0.80 4.59 -6.51
CA TYR A 87 -1.01 5.77 -7.35
C TYR A 87 0.05 6.84 -7.08
N VAL A 88 0.31 7.20 -5.82
CA VAL A 88 1.35 8.17 -5.44
C VAL A 88 2.75 7.70 -5.90
N LYS A 89 3.08 6.43 -5.69
CA LYS A 89 4.34 5.83 -6.17
C LYS A 89 4.48 6.01 -7.69
N LYS A 90 3.44 5.66 -8.45
CA LYS A 90 3.44 5.75 -9.92
C LYS A 90 3.61 7.19 -10.39
N GLN A 91 2.88 8.15 -9.81
CA GLN A 91 2.98 9.56 -10.16
C GLN A 91 4.37 10.13 -9.86
N ARG A 92 5.02 9.73 -8.76
CA ARG A 92 6.41 10.13 -8.46
C ARG A 92 7.38 9.63 -9.53
N ILE A 93 7.26 8.38 -9.97
CA ILE A 93 8.09 7.83 -11.05
C ILE A 93 7.88 8.60 -12.35
N GLU A 94 6.63 8.89 -12.72
CA GLU A 94 6.30 9.65 -13.93
C GLU A 94 6.86 11.07 -13.88
N ASN A 95 6.75 11.74 -12.72
CA ASN A 95 7.31 13.07 -12.48
C ASN A 95 8.84 13.07 -12.59
N ASP A 96 9.51 12.08 -12.00
CA ASP A 96 10.97 11.95 -12.08
C ASP A 96 11.45 11.73 -13.52
N ILE A 97 10.74 10.89 -14.29
CA ILE A 97 11.04 10.69 -15.73
C ILE A 97 10.87 12.00 -16.49
N MET A 98 9.81 12.77 -16.21
CA MET A 98 9.58 14.07 -16.85
C MET A 98 10.71 15.05 -16.54
N LEU A 99 11.12 15.17 -15.28
CA LEU A 99 12.20 16.04 -14.84
C LEU A 99 13.55 15.62 -15.46
N GLN A 100 13.81 14.32 -15.58
CA GLN A 100 15.00 13.81 -16.27
C GLN A 100 15.02 14.20 -17.75
N LYS A 101 13.86 14.10 -18.44
CA LYS A 101 13.73 14.53 -19.84
C LYS A 101 14.00 16.03 -20.00
N LEU A 102 13.48 16.87 -19.10
CA LEU A 102 13.73 18.32 -19.11
C LEU A 102 15.22 18.63 -18.90
N ARG A 103 15.92 17.91 -18.01
CA ARG A 103 17.37 18.03 -17.82
C ARG A 103 18.14 17.62 -19.09
N ALA A 104 17.73 16.54 -19.74
CA ALA A 104 18.33 16.08 -20.99
C ALA A 104 18.16 17.09 -22.14
N LEU A 105 17.05 17.82 -22.15
CA LEU A 105 16.78 18.91 -23.09
C LEU A 105 17.53 20.22 -22.76
N LYS A 106 18.38 20.21 -21.71
CA LYS A 106 19.13 21.38 -21.21
C LYS A 106 18.22 22.56 -20.87
N SER A 107 17.02 22.30 -20.37
CA SER A 107 16.16 23.33 -19.82
C SER A 107 16.84 24.06 -18.65
N GLY A 108 16.53 25.35 -18.45
CA GLY A 108 17.11 26.14 -17.37
C GLY A 108 16.79 25.53 -15.99
N ALA A 109 17.72 25.63 -15.05
CA ALA A 109 17.55 25.08 -13.70
C ALA A 109 16.30 25.61 -13.01
N ASP A 110 16.05 26.92 -13.13
CA ASP A 110 14.87 27.58 -12.53
C ASP A 110 13.54 27.03 -13.08
N VAL A 111 13.51 26.71 -14.38
CA VAL A 111 12.33 26.09 -15.03
C VAL A 111 12.09 24.71 -14.46
N ILE A 112 13.15 23.89 -14.33
CA ILE A 112 13.04 22.53 -13.79
C ILE A 112 12.58 22.57 -12.33
N GLU A 113 13.10 23.48 -11.52
CA GLU A 113 12.71 23.64 -10.11
C GLU A 113 11.25 24.05 -9.97
N ASN A 114 10.79 25.02 -10.76
CA ASN A 114 9.40 25.45 -10.77
C ASN A 114 8.46 24.31 -11.15
N ILE A 115 8.77 23.58 -12.21
CA ILE A 115 7.97 22.41 -12.63
C ILE A 115 7.96 21.33 -11.54
N ALA A 116 9.11 21.05 -10.92
CA ALA A 116 9.18 20.05 -9.84
C ALA A 116 8.29 20.43 -8.65
N ARG A 117 8.27 21.71 -8.28
CA ARG A 117 7.41 22.24 -7.23
C ARG A 117 5.93 22.09 -7.59
N GLU A 118 5.53 22.53 -8.79
CA GLU A 118 4.13 22.43 -9.25
C GLU A 118 3.65 20.97 -9.30
N LEU A 119 4.48 20.03 -9.80
CA LEU A 119 4.15 18.61 -9.82
C LEU A 119 4.00 18.03 -8.41
N SER A 120 4.83 18.45 -7.46
CA SER A 120 4.76 18.02 -6.06
C SER A 120 3.49 18.56 -5.38
N GLU A 121 3.17 19.84 -5.55
CA GLU A 121 1.97 20.48 -5.01
C GLU A 121 0.71 19.81 -5.56
N LYS A 122 0.63 19.62 -6.87
CA LYS A 122 -0.49 18.94 -7.52
C LYS A 122 -0.67 17.51 -7.02
N LEU A 123 0.41 16.74 -6.89
CA LEU A 123 0.34 15.37 -6.36
C LEU A 123 -0.19 15.36 -4.92
N LYS A 124 0.21 16.32 -4.09
CA LYS A 124 -0.27 16.46 -2.72
C LYS A 124 -1.76 16.84 -2.68
N GLU A 125 -2.21 17.73 -3.54
CA GLU A 125 -3.62 18.08 -3.67
C GLU A 125 -4.46 16.88 -4.11
N ASP A 126 -4.04 16.17 -5.15
CA ASP A 126 -4.70 14.96 -5.65
C ASP A 126 -4.77 13.88 -4.58
N CYS A 127 -3.67 13.65 -3.85
CA CYS A 127 -3.65 12.69 -2.75
C CYS A 127 -4.62 13.10 -1.63
N THR A 128 -4.66 14.38 -1.28
CA THR A 128 -5.58 14.92 -0.27
C THR A 128 -7.03 14.74 -0.67
N GLN A 129 -7.38 15.03 -1.93
CA GLN A 129 -8.74 14.85 -2.43
C GLN A 129 -9.16 13.38 -2.42
N LYS A 130 -8.27 12.47 -2.86
CA LYS A 130 -8.54 11.02 -2.84
C LYS A 130 -8.65 10.47 -1.41
N ALA A 131 -7.85 10.97 -0.46
CA ALA A 131 -7.96 10.62 0.95
C ALA A 131 -9.31 11.06 1.55
N ARG A 132 -9.81 12.24 1.19
CA ARG A 132 -11.16 12.69 1.58
C ARG A 132 -12.23 11.79 0.99
N ASN A 133 -12.14 11.46 -0.29
CA ASN A 133 -13.10 10.57 -0.94
C ASN A 133 -13.17 9.20 -0.23
N ILE A 134 -12.02 8.61 0.15
CA ILE A 134 -11.99 7.37 0.94
C ILE A 134 -12.70 7.57 2.28
N SER A 135 -12.45 8.70 2.98
CA SER A 135 -13.11 9.01 4.24
C SER A 135 -14.63 9.08 4.10
N ASP A 136 -15.11 9.76 3.04
CA ASP A 136 -16.54 9.97 2.80
C ASP A 136 -17.23 8.68 2.37
N GLU A 137 -16.63 7.93 1.45
CA GLU A 137 -17.16 6.63 0.98
C GLU A 137 -17.28 5.58 2.09
N ASP A 138 -16.32 5.56 3.00
CA ASP A 138 -16.27 4.58 4.10
C ASP A 138 -16.91 5.11 5.39
N GLY A 139 -17.49 6.32 5.37
CA GLY A 139 -18.18 6.92 6.50
C GLY A 139 -17.30 7.24 7.72
N LEU A 140 -15.98 7.42 7.50
CA LEU A 140 -15.00 7.60 8.58
C LEU A 140 -15.09 8.96 9.27
N SER A 141 -15.69 9.96 8.61
CA SER A 141 -15.82 11.34 9.12
C SER A 141 -14.48 11.92 9.64
N LEU A 142 -13.42 11.78 8.84
CA LEU A 142 -12.09 12.27 9.20
C LEU A 142 -12.07 13.82 9.20
N ASN A 143 -11.54 14.42 10.27
CA ASN A 143 -11.30 15.84 10.31
C ASN A 143 -10.06 16.23 9.47
N HIS A 144 -9.77 17.52 9.37
CA HIS A 144 -8.66 18.04 8.55
C HIS A 144 -7.28 17.48 8.97
N GLU A 145 -7.04 17.33 10.27
CA GLU A 145 -5.77 16.80 10.80
C GLU A 145 -5.65 15.30 10.52
N GLU A 146 -6.74 14.57 10.67
CA GLU A 146 -6.80 13.15 10.37
C GLU A 146 -6.62 12.87 8.87
N VAL A 147 -7.22 13.70 7.99
CA VAL A 147 -6.96 13.62 6.53
C VAL A 147 -5.50 13.92 6.23
N SER A 148 -4.91 14.94 6.84
CA SER A 148 -3.48 15.24 6.68
C SER A 148 -2.60 14.09 7.17
N SER A 149 -2.94 13.48 8.30
CA SER A 149 -2.29 12.27 8.82
C SER A 149 -2.40 11.10 7.82
N LEU A 150 -3.56 10.91 7.19
CA LEU A 150 -3.78 9.88 6.17
C LEU A 150 -2.91 10.11 4.93
N VAL A 151 -2.79 11.36 4.46
CA VAL A 151 -1.92 11.72 3.34
C VAL A 151 -0.45 11.38 3.66
N ILE A 152 0.03 11.77 4.84
CA ILE A 152 1.39 11.44 5.30
C ILE A 152 1.59 9.91 5.38
N GLY A 153 0.61 9.19 5.91
CA GLY A 153 0.63 7.71 5.95
C GLY A 153 0.70 7.08 4.57
N THR A 154 -0.10 7.60 3.64
CA THR A 154 -0.10 7.17 2.24
C THR A 154 1.26 7.39 1.57
N GLU A 155 1.89 8.54 1.81
CA GLU A 155 3.22 8.85 1.27
C GLU A 155 4.31 7.93 1.84
N LYS A 156 4.28 7.67 3.15
CA LYS A 156 5.20 6.71 3.79
C LYS A 156 4.99 5.30 3.24
N LEU A 157 3.74 4.89 3.08
CA LEU A 157 3.41 3.59 2.51
C LEU A 157 3.88 3.49 1.05
N ALA A 158 3.72 4.55 0.25
CA ALA A 158 4.25 4.61 -1.11
C ALA A 158 5.77 4.42 -1.14
N ASN A 159 6.51 4.96 -0.16
CA ASN A 159 7.96 4.74 -0.04
C ASN A 159 8.29 3.27 0.28
N LEU A 160 7.54 2.62 1.17
CA LEU A 160 7.72 1.19 1.45
C LEU A 160 7.44 0.34 0.21
N LEU A 161 6.36 0.64 -0.52
CA LEU A 161 6.03 -0.02 -1.77
C LEU A 161 7.11 0.22 -2.85
N PHE A 162 7.77 1.38 -2.84
CA PHE A 162 8.90 1.67 -3.72
C PHE A 162 10.12 0.80 -3.38
N LYS A 163 10.37 0.56 -2.08
CA LYS A 163 11.41 -0.34 -1.57
C LYS A 163 11.11 -1.84 -1.82
N GLY A 164 9.95 -2.18 -2.39
CA GLY A 164 9.56 -3.55 -2.75
C GLY A 164 8.67 -4.27 -1.74
N VAL A 165 8.18 -3.59 -0.71
CA VAL A 165 7.12 -4.13 0.17
C VAL A 165 5.84 -4.29 -0.64
N GLU A 166 5.12 -5.38 -0.42
CA GLU A 166 3.83 -5.66 -1.07
C GLU A 166 2.77 -5.92 0.02
N ILE A 167 1.54 -5.44 -0.18
CA ILE A 167 0.46 -5.56 0.81
C ILE A 167 -0.78 -6.12 0.14
N TYR A 168 -1.38 -7.14 0.76
CA TYR A 168 -2.48 -7.91 0.22
C TYR A 168 -3.57 -8.12 1.27
N ALA A 169 -4.80 -8.34 0.81
CA ALA A 169 -5.84 -8.91 1.65
C ALA A 169 -5.49 -10.35 2.05
N SER A 170 -6.09 -10.84 3.12
CA SER A 170 -6.08 -12.28 3.42
C SER A 170 -6.72 -13.06 2.27
N LEU A 171 -6.29 -14.31 2.07
CA LEU A 171 -6.91 -15.23 1.10
C LEU A 171 -8.37 -15.54 1.46
N GLU A 172 -8.71 -15.49 2.74
CA GLU A 172 -10.05 -15.72 3.28
C GLU A 172 -10.91 -14.45 3.29
N ALA A 173 -10.35 -13.31 2.84
CA ALA A 173 -11.09 -12.05 2.82
C ALA A 173 -12.24 -12.09 1.83
N SER A 174 -13.33 -11.38 2.17
CA SER A 174 -14.48 -11.24 1.30
C SER A 174 -14.10 -10.64 -0.07
N LYS A 175 -14.93 -10.89 -1.09
CA LYS A 175 -14.71 -10.32 -2.43
C LYS A 175 -14.64 -8.79 -2.40
N ILE A 176 -15.49 -8.14 -1.60
CA ILE A 176 -15.50 -6.67 -1.45
C ILE A 176 -14.16 -6.19 -0.90
N THR A 177 -13.64 -6.87 0.12
CA THR A 177 -12.33 -6.56 0.70
C THR A 177 -11.21 -6.79 -0.30
N THR A 178 -11.22 -7.92 -1.00
CA THR A 178 -10.19 -8.27 -2.00
C THR A 178 -10.20 -7.28 -3.18
N ASP A 179 -11.38 -6.83 -3.64
CA ASP A 179 -11.51 -5.87 -4.74
C ASP A 179 -11.01 -4.45 -4.35
N ALA A 180 -10.93 -4.13 -3.05
CA ALA A 180 -10.36 -2.87 -2.56
C ALA A 180 -8.82 -2.82 -2.66
N PHE A 181 -8.18 -4.00 -2.69
CA PHE A 181 -6.73 -4.08 -2.88
C PHE A 181 -6.35 -4.00 -4.36
N PRO A 182 -5.13 -3.53 -4.67
CA PRO A 182 -4.66 -3.50 -6.04
C PRO A 182 -4.61 -4.92 -6.61
N LYS A 183 -5.15 -5.10 -7.81
CA LYS A 183 -5.03 -6.38 -8.52
C LYS A 183 -3.55 -6.65 -8.77
N GLN A 184 -3.10 -7.83 -8.37
CA GLN A 184 -1.74 -8.28 -8.72
C GLN A 184 -1.59 -8.23 -10.24
N GLU A 185 -0.79 -7.31 -10.73
CA GLU A 185 -0.28 -7.49 -12.07
C GLU A 185 0.63 -8.71 -12.03
N ALA A 186 0.25 -9.76 -12.76
CA ALA A 186 1.11 -10.92 -12.89
C ALA A 186 2.53 -10.44 -13.21
N SER A 187 3.51 -10.88 -12.41
CA SER A 187 4.93 -10.54 -12.60
C SER A 187 5.25 -10.55 -14.10
N PRO A 188 6.05 -9.61 -14.62
CA PRO A 188 6.48 -9.62 -16.01
C PRO A 188 7.02 -11.00 -16.44
N LEU A 189 7.64 -11.73 -15.51
CA LEU A 189 8.08 -13.11 -15.71
C LEU A 189 6.91 -14.10 -15.89
N LEU A 190 5.81 -13.94 -15.15
CA LEU A 190 4.60 -14.75 -15.31
C LEU A 190 3.85 -14.41 -16.60
N LYS A 191 3.84 -13.13 -17.02
CA LYS A 191 3.32 -12.72 -18.33
C LYS A 191 4.16 -13.31 -19.47
N ALA A 192 5.49 -13.27 -19.34
CA ALA A 192 6.40 -13.89 -20.31
C ALA A 192 6.26 -15.41 -20.33
N ALA A 193 6.16 -16.07 -19.17
CA ALA A 193 5.96 -17.51 -19.09
C ALA A 193 4.64 -17.98 -19.70
N LYS A 194 3.54 -17.22 -19.51
CA LYS A 194 2.25 -17.51 -20.17
C LYS A 194 2.27 -17.34 -21.69
N LEU A 195 3.13 -16.46 -22.21
CA LEU A 195 3.33 -16.27 -23.65
C LEU A 195 4.19 -17.37 -24.28
N LEU A 196 5.03 -18.04 -23.47
CA LEU A 196 5.94 -19.11 -23.93
C LEU A 196 5.35 -20.52 -23.75
N LEU A 197 4.29 -20.68 -22.98
CA LEU A 197 3.59 -21.96 -22.83
C LEU A 197 2.59 -22.12 -24.00
N PRO A 198 2.63 -23.24 -24.75
CA PRO A 198 1.61 -23.55 -25.72
C PRO A 198 0.23 -23.63 -25.02
N PRO A 199 -0.86 -23.25 -25.69
CA PRO A 199 -2.20 -23.40 -25.13
C PRO A 199 -2.38 -24.87 -24.75
N VAL A 200 -2.78 -25.10 -23.49
CA VAL A 200 -3.17 -26.44 -23.04
C VAL A 200 -4.35 -26.84 -23.91
N GLY A 201 -4.11 -27.77 -24.83
CA GLY A 201 -5.16 -28.32 -25.66
C GLY A 201 -6.20 -28.97 -24.77
N ASP A 202 -7.47 -28.59 -24.95
CA ASP A 202 -8.60 -29.33 -24.43
C ASP A 202 -8.48 -30.75 -24.99
N SER A 203 -8.06 -31.66 -24.15
CA SER A 203 -8.13 -33.11 -24.47
C SER A 203 -9.60 -33.50 -24.32
N GLU A 204 -10.21 -33.81 -25.44
CA GLU A 204 -11.48 -34.53 -25.54
C GLU A 204 -11.51 -35.82 -24.73
#